data_8a957da7fccaa467c1427b8c60a9961c
#
_entry.id   8a957da7fccaa467c1427b8c60a9961c
#
_cell.length_a   1.000
_cell.length_b   1.000
_cell.length_c   1.000
_cell.angle_alpha   90.00
_cell.angle_beta   90.00
_cell.angle_gamma   90.00
#
_symmetry.space_group_name_H-M   'P 1'
#
loop_
_entity.id
_entity.type
_entity.pdbx_description
1 polymer ?
#
loop_
_entity_poly.entity_id
_entity_poly.type
_entity_poly.pdbx_seq_one_letter_code
_entity_poly.pdbx_strand_id
1 'polypeptide(L)'
;SVEYEFYVKYTPSSELSSKSATMTIHTNGGDVSIVLEGTKIILPDEYNLESFESGTFPPVGWTADKGWTASRTYATSGDYSASCSFAENNPTLVSPRLDCSTGTHELQFDYANVWEPTADDAPAPESEFEVYFSKNGKETWEKIATCDSINQWWHMKLDLGNPASDNCYIMFKYVLDVDLSGGWDDEPEYASTFLDDVVLPPFYGRTSVPGAATTPSPENGATDVFNEDIVLSWNGVQFAKGYKVY
;
A
#
# COMPACT_ATOMS: atom_id res chain seq x y z
N SER A 1 -8.80 -11.93 -36.91
CA SER A 1 -7.56 -11.48 -36.25
C SER A 1 -7.34 -12.37 -35.05
N VAL A 2 -6.13 -12.85 -34.87
CA VAL A 2 -5.71 -13.56 -33.66
C VAL A 2 -5.00 -12.53 -32.82
N GLU A 3 -5.46 -12.35 -31.59
CA GLU A 3 -4.85 -11.44 -30.61
C GLU A 3 -3.85 -12.24 -29.78
N TYR A 4 -2.65 -11.72 -29.61
CA TYR A 4 -1.61 -12.31 -28.78
C TYR A 4 -1.27 -11.35 -27.65
N GLU A 5 -1.31 -11.83 -26.42
CA GLU A 5 -0.85 -11.09 -25.24
C GLU A 5 0.60 -11.48 -24.91
N PHE A 6 1.42 -10.49 -24.60
CA PHE A 6 2.79 -10.67 -24.17
C PHE A 6 3.01 -10.00 -22.82
N TYR A 7 3.57 -10.75 -21.89
CA TYR A 7 3.96 -10.23 -20.59
C TYR A 7 5.46 -9.97 -20.58
N VAL A 8 5.85 -8.73 -20.29
CA VAL A 8 7.25 -8.36 -20.17
C VAL A 8 7.57 -8.09 -18.71
N LYS A 9 8.50 -8.89 -18.15
CA LYS A 9 8.98 -8.70 -16.78
C LYS A 9 10.24 -7.84 -16.79
N TYR A 10 10.19 -6.68 -16.13
CA TYR A 10 11.37 -5.89 -15.85
C TYR A 10 12.05 -6.40 -14.57
N THR A 11 13.32 -6.78 -14.67
CA THR A 11 14.14 -7.14 -13.50
C THR A 11 15.26 -6.11 -13.39
N PRO A 12 15.14 -5.13 -12.48
CA PRO A 12 16.13 -4.08 -12.33
C PRO A 12 17.47 -4.64 -11.81
N SER A 13 18.58 -4.15 -12.35
CA SER A 13 19.92 -4.39 -11.80
C SER A 13 20.12 -3.65 -10.47
N SER A 14 21.24 -3.89 -9.79
CA SER A 14 21.58 -3.24 -8.51
C SER A 14 21.79 -1.72 -8.60
N GLU A 15 21.86 -1.15 -9.80
CA GLU A 15 22.08 0.28 -10.00
C GLU A 15 20.77 1.06 -10.12
N LEU A 16 20.73 2.24 -9.47
CA LEU A 16 19.67 3.25 -9.65
C LEU A 16 19.77 3.86 -11.04
N SER A 17 18.93 3.41 -11.96
CA SER A 17 18.83 4.07 -13.27
C SER A 17 17.54 3.69 -13.95
N SER A 18 16.97 4.63 -14.69
CA SER A 18 16.00 4.30 -15.73
C SER A 18 16.73 3.54 -16.83
N LYS A 19 16.17 2.44 -17.24
CA LYS A 19 16.66 1.64 -18.38
C LYS A 19 15.60 1.61 -19.45
N SER A 20 16.02 1.72 -20.68
CA SER A 20 15.18 1.48 -21.85
C SER A 20 15.69 0.26 -22.61
N ALA A 21 14.77 -0.49 -23.18
CA ALA A 21 15.05 -1.58 -24.10
C ALA A 21 14.05 -1.51 -25.24
N THR A 22 14.44 -2.01 -26.40
CA THR A 22 13.54 -2.13 -27.54
C THR A 22 13.16 -3.59 -27.73
N MET A 23 11.88 -3.88 -27.70
CA MET A 23 11.35 -5.17 -28.10
C MET A 23 10.94 -5.09 -29.56
N THR A 24 11.48 -5.97 -30.41
CA THR A 24 11.10 -6.04 -31.82
C THR A 24 10.32 -7.34 -32.04
N ILE A 25 9.13 -7.20 -32.60
CA ILE A 25 8.28 -8.32 -33.00
C ILE A 25 8.43 -8.47 -34.51
N HIS A 26 9.00 -9.60 -34.94
CA HIS A 26 9.14 -9.93 -36.36
C HIS A 26 7.87 -10.59 -36.85
N THR A 27 7.27 -10.01 -37.90
CA THR A 27 6.07 -10.57 -38.52
C THR A 27 6.29 -10.72 -40.03
N ASN A 28 5.44 -11.49 -40.68
CA ASN A 28 5.44 -11.60 -42.14
C ASN A 28 4.96 -10.32 -42.86
N GLY A 29 4.42 -9.37 -42.13
CA GLY A 29 4.02 -8.03 -42.61
C GLY A 29 5.02 -6.93 -42.32
N GLY A 30 6.17 -7.27 -41.69
CA GLY A 30 7.21 -6.34 -41.24
C GLY A 30 7.43 -6.37 -39.73
N ASP A 31 8.45 -5.68 -39.30
CA ASP A 31 8.86 -5.59 -37.90
C ASP A 31 8.13 -4.47 -37.18
N VAL A 32 7.68 -4.73 -35.96
CA VAL A 32 7.12 -3.73 -35.04
C VAL A 32 8.04 -3.61 -33.84
N SER A 33 8.50 -2.38 -33.54
CA SER A 33 9.37 -2.10 -32.41
C SER A 33 8.62 -1.30 -31.34
N ILE A 34 8.72 -1.76 -30.11
CA ILE A 34 8.14 -1.13 -28.91
C ILE A 34 9.29 -0.76 -27.98
N VAL A 35 9.35 0.50 -27.56
CA VAL A 35 10.29 0.94 -26.53
C VAL A 35 9.70 0.62 -25.16
N LEU A 36 10.45 -0.14 -24.38
CA LEU A 36 10.11 -0.51 -23.00
C LEU A 36 10.97 0.35 -22.08
N GLU A 37 10.35 1.07 -21.18
CA GLU A 37 11.04 1.87 -20.17
C GLU A 37 10.71 1.36 -18.78
N GLY A 38 11.72 1.19 -17.95
CA GLY A 38 11.60 0.77 -16.58
C GLY A 38 12.48 1.61 -15.68
N THR A 39 11.93 2.11 -14.59
CA THR A 39 12.66 2.83 -13.54
C THR A 39 12.67 1.99 -12.29
N LYS A 40 13.87 1.71 -11.76
CA LYS A 40 13.98 1.11 -10.43
C LYS A 40 13.85 2.20 -9.39
N ILE A 41 12.82 2.12 -8.57
CA ILE A 41 12.76 2.85 -7.32
C ILE A 41 13.45 1.95 -6.29
N ILE A 42 14.59 2.38 -5.76
CA ILE A 42 15.19 1.73 -4.58
C ILE A 42 14.56 2.41 -3.36
N LEU A 43 13.63 1.71 -2.75
CA LEU A 43 13.37 1.97 -1.35
C LEU A 43 14.64 1.55 -0.60
N PRO A 44 15.16 2.35 0.34
CA PRO A 44 16.22 1.92 1.22
C PRO A 44 15.90 0.52 1.78
N ASP A 45 16.89 -0.35 1.89
CA ASP A 45 16.66 -1.75 2.32
C ASP A 45 16.00 -1.86 3.71
N GLU A 46 16.04 -0.79 4.47
CA GLU A 46 15.43 -0.61 5.78
C GLU A 46 13.93 -0.29 5.75
N TYR A 47 13.39 0.26 4.65
CA TYR A 47 11.97 0.64 4.58
C TYR A 47 11.07 -0.55 4.29
N ASN A 48 9.84 -0.46 4.78
CA ASN A 48 8.83 -1.50 4.66
C ASN A 48 7.64 -0.99 3.87
N LEU A 49 7.30 -1.69 2.80
CA LEU A 49 6.10 -1.45 2.01
C LEU A 49 4.95 -2.31 2.54
N GLU A 50 3.81 -1.69 2.81
CA GLU A 50 2.53 -2.35 3.03
C GLU A 50 1.58 -1.97 1.90
N SER A 51 1.22 -2.93 1.08
CA SER A 51 0.31 -2.79 -0.07
C SER A 51 -1.02 -3.51 0.12
N PHE A 52 -1.30 -3.98 1.33
CA PHE A 52 -2.55 -4.66 1.74
C PHE A 52 -2.89 -5.95 0.98
N GLU A 53 -1.97 -6.45 0.14
CA GLU A 53 -2.17 -7.62 -0.73
C GLU A 53 -2.10 -8.97 -0.01
N SER A 54 -1.85 -8.99 1.30
CA SER A 54 -1.70 -10.23 2.07
C SER A 54 -2.98 -11.05 2.20
N GLY A 55 -4.14 -10.48 1.86
CA GLY A 55 -5.46 -11.07 2.07
C GLY A 55 -5.90 -11.14 3.54
N THR A 56 -5.10 -10.58 4.46
CA THR A 56 -5.38 -10.51 5.90
C THR A 56 -5.47 -9.06 6.33
N PHE A 57 -6.55 -8.69 7.03
CA PHE A 57 -6.71 -7.34 7.56
C PHE A 57 -7.06 -7.36 9.05
N PRO A 58 -6.45 -6.51 9.91
CA PRO A 58 -5.32 -5.66 9.56
C PRO A 58 -4.08 -6.49 9.18
N PRO A 59 -3.11 -5.91 8.44
CA PRO A 59 -1.86 -6.58 8.12
C PRO A 59 -1.08 -6.97 9.39
N VAL A 60 -0.14 -7.90 9.25
CA VAL A 60 0.61 -8.41 10.40
C VAL A 60 1.35 -7.28 11.13
N GLY A 61 1.10 -7.17 12.43
CA GLY A 61 1.69 -6.16 13.30
C GLY A 61 0.96 -4.81 13.31
N TRP A 62 0.03 -4.60 12.38
CA TRP A 62 -0.86 -3.45 12.40
C TRP A 62 -2.02 -3.65 13.37
N THR A 63 -2.58 -2.54 13.84
CA THR A 63 -3.83 -2.54 14.62
C THR A 63 -4.84 -1.63 13.92
N ALA A 64 -6.09 -2.08 13.85
CA ALA A 64 -7.18 -1.34 13.22
C ALA A 64 -8.41 -1.31 14.13
N ASP A 65 -9.01 -0.14 14.26
CA ASP A 65 -10.33 -0.01 14.88
C ASP A 65 -11.42 -0.49 13.93
N LYS A 66 -12.59 -0.79 14.49
CA LYS A 66 -13.77 -1.14 13.70
C LYS A 66 -14.13 0.04 12.78
N GLY A 67 -14.21 -0.21 11.49
CA GLY A 67 -14.41 0.79 10.44
C GLY A 67 -13.37 0.65 9.33
N TRP A 68 -12.13 0.34 9.68
CA TRP A 68 -11.11 -0.01 8.72
C TRP A 68 -11.24 -1.45 8.24
N THR A 69 -11.09 -1.67 6.93
CA THR A 69 -11.19 -2.98 6.29
C THR A 69 -10.32 -3.04 5.03
N ALA A 70 -10.04 -4.26 4.54
CA ALA A 70 -9.51 -4.43 3.19
C ALA A 70 -10.62 -4.21 2.15
N SER A 71 -10.31 -3.50 1.08
CA SER A 71 -11.21 -3.21 -0.02
C SER A 71 -10.62 -3.66 -1.34
N ARG A 72 -11.46 -4.19 -2.22
CA ARG A 72 -11.14 -4.47 -3.64
C ARG A 72 -11.77 -3.47 -4.60
N THR A 73 -12.43 -2.46 -4.08
CA THR A 73 -13.20 -1.52 -4.90
C THR A 73 -12.29 -0.48 -5.55
N TYR A 74 -11.25 -0.08 -4.85
CA TYR A 74 -10.38 1.01 -5.29
C TYR A 74 -8.97 0.79 -4.72
N ALA A 75 -8.00 0.49 -5.59
CA ALA A 75 -6.59 0.28 -5.25
C ALA A 75 -5.69 0.98 -6.27
N THR A 76 -4.51 1.46 -5.87
CA THR A 76 -3.50 2.02 -6.81
C THR A 76 -2.66 0.91 -7.40
N SER A 77 -2.36 -0.11 -6.60
CA SER A 77 -1.60 -1.27 -7.03
C SER A 77 -2.28 -2.56 -6.59
N GLY A 78 -2.02 -3.66 -7.28
CA GLY A 78 -2.57 -4.95 -6.92
C GLY A 78 -4.11 -5.01 -6.95
N ASP A 79 -4.67 -5.77 -6.00
CA ASP A 79 -6.12 -6.04 -5.90
C ASP A 79 -6.77 -5.41 -4.67
N TYR A 80 -5.98 -4.95 -3.68
CA TYR A 80 -6.49 -4.51 -2.39
C TYR A 80 -5.90 -3.17 -1.95
N SER A 81 -6.69 -2.45 -1.18
CA SER A 81 -6.28 -1.29 -0.37
C SER A 81 -6.90 -1.38 1.01
N ALA A 82 -6.44 -0.59 1.96
CA ALA A 82 -7.19 -0.34 3.19
C ALA A 82 -8.25 0.72 2.95
N SER A 83 -9.44 0.57 3.50
CA SER A 83 -10.50 1.56 3.39
C SER A 83 -11.26 1.78 4.69
N CYS A 84 -11.79 2.99 4.83
CA CYS A 84 -12.69 3.39 5.90
C CYS A 84 -13.75 4.35 5.34
N SER A 85 -15.02 4.15 5.72
CA SER A 85 -16.11 5.03 5.31
C SER A 85 -17.20 5.04 6.36
N PHE A 86 -17.87 6.19 6.53
CA PHE A 86 -18.99 6.39 7.44
C PHE A 86 -18.83 5.65 8.77
N ALA A 87 -17.75 5.91 9.45
CA ALA A 87 -17.42 5.22 10.70
C ALA A 87 -17.45 6.18 11.88
N GLU A 88 -18.26 5.85 12.86
CA GLU A 88 -18.32 6.57 14.14
C GLU A 88 -17.03 6.39 14.95
N ASN A 89 -16.81 7.31 15.89
CA ASN A 89 -15.68 7.27 16.82
C ASN A 89 -14.29 7.43 16.21
N ASN A 90 -14.20 8.00 15.00
CA ASN A 90 -12.94 8.38 14.39
C ASN A 90 -11.90 7.23 14.38
N PRO A 91 -12.19 6.10 13.72
CA PRO A 91 -11.39 4.91 13.79
C PRO A 91 -9.98 5.11 13.25
N THR A 92 -9.04 4.38 13.83
CA THR A 92 -7.62 4.46 13.50
C THR A 92 -7.09 3.16 12.92
N LEU A 93 -6.09 3.30 12.05
CA LEU A 93 -5.23 2.23 11.55
C LEU A 93 -3.79 2.60 11.95
N VAL A 94 -3.16 1.77 12.79
CA VAL A 94 -1.85 2.08 13.38
C VAL A 94 -0.80 1.08 12.93
N SER A 95 0.34 1.60 12.49
CA SER A 95 1.48 0.81 12.03
C SER A 95 2.07 -0.09 13.13
N PRO A 96 2.86 -1.10 12.77
CA PRO A 96 3.79 -1.74 13.70
C PRO A 96 4.75 -0.71 14.32
N ARG A 97 5.43 -1.11 15.40
CA ARG A 97 6.51 -0.31 15.99
C ARG A 97 7.65 -0.10 14.99
N LEU A 98 8.05 1.14 14.82
CA LEU A 98 9.10 1.58 13.91
C LEU A 98 10.38 1.92 14.68
N ASP A 99 11.53 1.65 14.07
CA ASP A 99 12.84 2.05 14.56
C ASP A 99 13.33 3.28 13.77
N CYS A 100 13.18 4.45 14.39
CA CYS A 100 13.68 5.73 13.90
C CYS A 100 14.84 6.24 14.78
N SER A 101 15.64 5.34 15.37
CA SER A 101 16.70 5.68 16.31
C SER A 101 17.89 6.36 15.65
N THR A 102 18.09 6.16 14.33
CA THR A 102 19.21 6.73 13.59
C THR A 102 18.77 7.26 12.22
N GLY A 103 19.35 8.39 11.82
CA GLY A 103 19.12 8.98 10.50
C GLY A 103 17.84 9.80 10.40
N THR A 104 17.55 10.22 9.19
CA THR A 104 16.30 10.89 8.83
C THR A 104 15.37 9.90 8.17
N HIS A 105 14.09 10.02 8.44
CA HIS A 105 13.07 9.10 7.95
C HIS A 105 11.97 9.85 7.22
N GLU A 106 11.31 9.15 6.33
CA GLU A 106 10.13 9.65 5.63
C GLU A 106 9.02 8.58 5.63
N LEU A 107 7.79 9.05 5.55
CA LEU A 107 6.61 8.25 5.28
C LEU A 107 6.14 8.56 3.88
N GLN A 108 5.86 7.52 3.09
CA GLN A 108 5.20 7.69 1.79
C GLN A 108 3.96 6.79 1.74
N PHE A 109 2.93 7.22 1.05
CA PHE A 109 1.72 6.42 0.84
C PHE A 109 0.86 7.02 -0.27
N ASP A 110 0.04 6.18 -0.86
CA ASP A 110 -1.01 6.59 -1.77
C ASP A 110 -2.35 6.64 -1.04
N TYR A 111 -3.14 7.69 -1.27
CA TYR A 111 -4.48 7.80 -0.70
C TYR A 111 -5.47 8.40 -1.70
N ALA A 112 -6.74 8.10 -1.49
CA ALA A 112 -7.85 8.75 -2.15
C ALA A 112 -9.02 8.88 -1.19
N ASN A 113 -9.71 10.03 -1.24
CA ASN A 113 -11.03 10.18 -0.63
C ASN A 113 -12.05 10.18 -1.76
N VAL A 114 -12.89 9.17 -1.81
CA VAL A 114 -13.91 9.02 -2.84
C VAL A 114 -15.23 9.52 -2.27
N TRP A 115 -15.73 10.59 -2.86
CA TRP A 115 -16.97 11.21 -2.48
C TRP A 115 -17.94 11.21 -3.67
N GLU A 116 -19.13 10.70 -3.43
CA GLU A 116 -20.26 10.73 -4.35
C GLU A 116 -21.36 11.55 -3.66
N PRO A 117 -21.62 12.80 -4.13
CA PRO A 117 -22.62 13.66 -3.49
C PRO A 117 -24.01 13.04 -3.58
N THR A 118 -24.79 13.18 -2.51
CA THR A 118 -26.17 12.67 -2.45
C THR A 118 -27.13 13.49 -3.30
N ALA A 119 -26.75 14.75 -3.64
CA ALA A 119 -27.50 15.66 -4.49
C ALA A 119 -26.58 16.59 -5.29
N ASP A 120 -27.07 17.19 -6.37
CA ASP A 120 -26.29 18.10 -7.23
C ASP A 120 -25.72 19.33 -6.48
N ASP A 121 -26.35 19.73 -5.38
CA ASP A 121 -26.00 20.87 -4.52
C ASP A 121 -25.52 20.42 -3.12
N ALA A 122 -25.15 19.16 -2.97
CA ALA A 122 -24.64 18.64 -1.72
C ALA A 122 -23.40 19.42 -1.25
N PRO A 123 -23.27 19.70 0.05
CA PRO A 123 -22.07 20.32 0.59
C PRO A 123 -20.85 19.41 0.44
N ALA A 124 -19.66 19.98 0.59
CA ALA A 124 -18.42 19.17 0.63
C ALA A 124 -18.50 18.14 1.77
N PRO A 125 -17.82 16.99 1.63
CA PRO A 125 -17.85 15.94 2.65
C PRO A 125 -17.31 16.45 3.98
N GLU A 126 -17.95 16.06 5.08
CA GLU A 126 -17.59 16.43 6.44
C GLU A 126 -16.53 15.48 7.05
N SER A 127 -16.12 14.47 6.30
CA SER A 127 -15.08 13.54 6.72
C SER A 127 -13.68 14.05 6.36
N GLU A 128 -12.74 13.80 7.25
CA GLU A 128 -11.32 14.08 7.02
C GLU A 128 -10.48 12.81 7.15
N PHE A 129 -9.39 12.75 6.39
CA PHE A 129 -8.36 11.73 6.54
C PHE A 129 -7.09 12.38 7.07
N GLU A 130 -6.69 11.99 8.27
CA GLU A 130 -5.59 12.59 9.00
C GLU A 130 -4.47 11.58 9.28
N VAL A 131 -3.23 12.08 9.29
CA VAL A 131 -2.03 11.29 9.59
C VAL A 131 -1.33 11.84 10.81
N TYR A 132 -0.99 10.94 11.71
CA TYR A 132 -0.32 11.26 12.98
C TYR A 132 0.97 10.47 13.13
N PHE A 133 1.93 11.07 13.81
CA PHE A 133 3.18 10.46 14.17
C PHE A 133 3.38 10.49 15.70
N SER A 134 3.84 9.34 16.24
CA SER A 134 4.28 9.25 17.63
C SER A 134 5.73 8.79 17.68
N LYS A 135 6.54 9.46 18.45
CA LYS A 135 7.96 9.12 18.69
C LYS A 135 8.25 8.60 20.11
N ASN A 136 7.20 8.31 20.88
CA ASN A 136 7.30 7.94 22.29
C ASN A 136 6.33 6.81 22.68
N GLY A 137 6.12 5.84 21.80
CA GLY A 137 5.35 4.65 22.13
C GLY A 137 3.84 4.86 22.21
N LYS A 138 3.29 5.80 21.45
CA LYS A 138 1.86 6.17 21.44
C LYS A 138 1.40 7.00 22.64
N GLU A 139 2.33 7.49 23.47
CA GLU A 139 1.99 8.37 24.61
C GLU A 139 1.47 9.73 24.12
N THR A 140 2.08 10.26 23.07
CA THR A 140 1.62 11.47 22.39
C THR A 140 1.61 11.30 20.88
N TRP A 141 0.68 12.00 20.25
CA TRP A 141 0.51 12.00 18.80
C TRP A 141 0.57 13.43 18.27
N GLU A 142 1.35 13.62 17.22
CA GLU A 142 1.45 14.87 16.48
C GLU A 142 0.76 14.66 15.13
N LYS A 143 -0.22 15.51 14.78
CA LYS A 143 -0.82 15.49 13.44
C LYS A 143 0.21 16.05 12.46
N ILE A 144 0.60 15.24 11.47
CA ILE A 144 1.62 15.58 10.47
C ILE A 144 1.04 15.87 9.10
N ALA A 145 -0.20 15.44 8.83
CA ALA A 145 -0.91 15.78 7.60
C ALA A 145 -2.43 15.67 7.77
N THR A 146 -3.16 16.44 6.95
CA THR A 146 -4.54 16.19 6.54
C THR A 146 -4.54 15.90 5.05
N CYS A 147 -5.23 14.87 4.63
CA CYS A 147 -5.27 14.36 3.27
C CYS A 147 -6.60 14.77 2.64
N ASP A 148 -6.59 15.79 1.80
CA ASP A 148 -7.76 16.50 1.29
C ASP A 148 -8.06 16.27 -0.21
N SER A 149 -7.29 15.40 -0.88
CA SER A 149 -7.55 15.08 -2.30
C SER A 149 -8.84 14.28 -2.45
N ILE A 150 -9.74 14.75 -3.30
CA ILE A 150 -11.05 14.16 -3.56
C ILE A 150 -11.10 13.51 -4.95
N ASN A 151 -11.68 12.31 -5.02
CA ASN A 151 -11.97 11.56 -6.25
C ASN A 151 -10.77 11.29 -7.16
N GLN A 152 -9.56 11.26 -6.57
CA GLN A 152 -8.34 10.87 -7.27
C GLN A 152 -7.32 10.31 -6.29
N TRP A 153 -6.48 9.40 -6.76
CA TRP A 153 -5.31 8.96 -6.03
C TRP A 153 -4.27 10.08 -5.95
N TRP A 154 -3.68 10.22 -4.78
CA TRP A 154 -2.61 11.17 -4.51
C TRP A 154 -1.47 10.49 -3.77
N HIS A 155 -0.25 10.69 -4.26
CA HIS A 155 0.95 10.22 -3.59
C HIS A 155 1.42 11.25 -2.56
N MET A 156 1.45 10.86 -1.29
CA MET A 156 1.91 11.69 -0.17
C MET A 156 3.32 11.29 0.24
N LYS A 157 4.15 12.28 0.49
CA LYS A 157 5.49 12.11 1.03
C LYS A 157 5.70 13.09 2.17
N LEU A 158 5.99 12.56 3.36
CA LEU A 158 6.12 13.33 4.60
C LEU A 158 7.50 13.08 5.21
N ASP A 159 8.22 14.16 5.52
CA ASP A 159 9.48 14.11 6.25
C ASP A 159 9.21 13.94 7.74
N LEU A 160 9.68 12.86 8.34
CA LEU A 160 9.59 12.56 9.77
C LEU A 160 10.81 13.10 10.54
N GLY A 161 11.78 13.66 9.84
CA GLY A 161 13.01 14.17 10.41
C GLY A 161 13.89 13.07 11.01
N ASN A 162 14.60 13.42 12.08
CA ASN A 162 15.40 12.49 12.88
C ASN A 162 14.80 12.38 14.30
N PRO A 163 13.85 11.47 14.53
CA PRO A 163 13.18 11.32 15.83
C PRO A 163 14.10 10.82 16.94
N ALA A 164 15.22 10.15 16.58
CA ALA A 164 16.16 9.53 17.52
C ALA A 164 15.46 8.57 18.51
N SER A 165 14.47 7.82 18.05
CA SER A 165 13.64 6.92 18.85
C SER A 165 13.39 5.60 18.11
N ASP A 166 13.49 4.50 18.83
CA ASP A 166 13.16 3.16 18.34
C ASP A 166 11.70 2.77 18.68
N ASN A 167 10.91 3.72 19.19
CA ASN A 167 9.55 3.49 19.64
C ASN A 167 8.55 4.42 18.93
N CYS A 168 8.65 4.43 17.59
CA CYS A 168 7.84 5.27 16.73
C CYS A 168 6.64 4.52 16.15
N TYR A 169 5.57 5.27 15.83
CA TYR A 169 4.36 4.75 15.21
C TYR A 169 3.74 5.79 14.28
N ILE A 170 3.10 5.30 13.21
CA ILE A 170 2.23 6.07 12.34
C ILE A 170 0.78 5.68 12.62
N MET A 171 -0.11 6.65 12.65
CA MET A 171 -1.55 6.43 12.77
C MET A 171 -2.25 7.16 11.63
N PHE A 172 -3.03 6.42 10.88
CA PHE A 172 -4.00 6.91 9.91
C PHE A 172 -5.36 6.95 10.59
N LYS A 173 -6.03 8.10 10.54
CA LYS A 173 -7.28 8.34 11.25
C LYS A 173 -8.33 8.86 10.29
N TYR A 174 -9.46 8.17 10.23
CA TYR A 174 -10.66 8.67 9.61
C TYR A 174 -11.43 9.51 10.62
N VAL A 175 -11.78 10.72 10.25
CA VAL A 175 -12.53 11.63 11.11
C VAL A 175 -13.86 11.94 10.44
N LEU A 176 -14.94 11.76 11.17
CA LEU A 176 -16.28 12.20 10.78
C LEU A 176 -16.85 12.96 11.97
N ASP A 177 -16.79 14.28 11.89
CA ASP A 177 -17.23 15.19 12.97
C ASP A 177 -18.66 15.66 12.69
N VAL A 178 -19.61 14.74 12.82
CA VAL A 178 -21.02 15.02 12.65
C VAL A 178 -21.79 14.78 13.92
N ASP A 179 -22.72 15.66 14.21
CA ASP A 179 -23.69 15.47 15.28
C ASP A 179 -24.86 14.62 14.80
N LEU A 180 -24.77 13.33 14.99
CA LEU A 180 -25.83 12.37 14.64
C LEU A 180 -27.04 12.42 15.60
N SER A 181 -27.05 13.31 16.60
CA SER A 181 -28.13 13.42 17.59
C SER A 181 -29.42 14.05 17.03
N GLY A 182 -29.36 14.69 15.86
CA GLY A 182 -30.45 15.44 15.25
C GLY A 182 -31.50 14.63 14.47
N GLY A 183 -31.31 13.31 14.30
CA GLY A 183 -32.20 12.46 13.49
C GLY A 183 -31.69 12.31 12.05
N TRP A 184 -32.30 11.37 11.30
CA TRP A 184 -31.88 10.94 9.96
C TRP A 184 -32.34 11.86 8.82
N ASP A 185 -32.85 13.04 9.12
CA ASP A 185 -33.41 13.92 8.07
C ASP A 185 -32.33 14.67 7.26
N ASP A 186 -31.09 14.74 7.78
CA ASP A 186 -29.91 15.26 7.10
C ASP A 186 -28.77 14.24 7.22
N GLU A 187 -28.68 13.28 6.29
CA GLU A 187 -27.52 12.38 6.23
C GLU A 187 -26.26 13.20 5.92
N PRO A 188 -25.20 13.07 6.75
CA PRO A 188 -23.99 13.82 6.51
C PRO A 188 -23.32 13.38 5.21
N GLU A 189 -22.81 14.33 4.45
CA GLU A 189 -21.94 14.03 3.32
C GLU A 189 -20.59 13.54 3.83
N TYR A 190 -20.12 12.41 3.32
CA TYR A 190 -18.84 11.85 3.69
C TYR A 190 -18.09 11.26 2.49
N ALA A 191 -16.78 11.25 2.55
CA ALA A 191 -15.95 10.54 1.60
C ALA A 191 -15.52 9.18 2.18
N SER A 192 -15.46 8.17 1.32
CA SER A 192 -14.76 6.93 1.63
C SER A 192 -13.28 7.13 1.43
N THR A 193 -12.48 6.89 2.47
CA THR A 193 -11.02 6.98 2.40
C THR A 193 -10.42 5.63 2.00
N PHE A 194 -9.46 5.68 1.08
CA PHE A 194 -8.65 4.55 0.65
C PHE A 194 -7.17 4.87 0.88
N LEU A 195 -6.41 3.87 1.33
CA LEU A 195 -4.99 3.96 1.63
C LEU A 195 -4.28 2.77 1.01
N ASP A 196 -3.18 3.02 0.30
CA ASP A 196 -2.41 1.99 -0.38
C ASP A 196 -0.91 2.32 -0.41
N ASP A 197 -0.09 1.33 -0.74
CA ASP A 197 1.34 1.45 -0.96
C ASP A 197 2.09 2.25 0.12
N VAL A 198 1.84 1.92 1.39
CA VAL A 198 2.43 2.62 2.53
C VAL A 198 3.87 2.19 2.73
N VAL A 199 4.81 3.11 2.52
CA VAL A 199 6.25 2.94 2.77
C VAL A 199 6.60 3.52 4.12
N LEU A 200 6.99 2.65 5.04
CA LEU A 200 7.30 2.98 6.43
C LEU A 200 8.80 2.95 6.71
N PRO A 201 9.30 3.70 7.72
CA PRO A 201 10.60 3.45 8.33
C PRO A 201 10.79 2.00 8.77
N PRO A 202 12.02 1.57 9.10
CA PRO A 202 12.29 0.21 9.56
C PRO A 202 11.42 -0.22 10.74
N PHE A 203 11.00 -1.48 10.75
CA PHE A 203 10.31 -2.04 11.92
C PHE A 203 11.30 -2.29 13.06
N TYR A 204 10.89 -1.99 14.28
CA TYR A 204 11.68 -2.29 15.47
C TYR A 204 11.97 -3.78 15.61
N GLY A 205 13.22 -4.10 15.97
CA GLY A 205 13.66 -5.49 16.16
C GLY A 205 13.86 -6.29 14.87
N ARG A 206 13.81 -5.64 13.71
CA ARG A 206 14.09 -6.28 12.44
C ARG A 206 15.59 -6.56 12.29
N THR A 207 16.03 -7.69 12.83
CA THR A 207 17.43 -8.17 12.70
C THR A 207 17.57 -9.37 11.77
N SER A 208 16.48 -9.89 11.22
CA SER A 208 16.52 -11.15 10.49
C SER A 208 16.24 -11.00 9.00
N VAL A 209 17.06 -11.65 8.21
CA VAL A 209 16.75 -12.01 6.84
C VAL A 209 15.41 -12.80 6.84
N PRO A 210 14.48 -12.51 5.95
CA PRO A 210 13.26 -13.30 5.84
C PRO A 210 13.60 -14.80 5.74
N GLY A 211 12.82 -15.64 6.40
CA GLY A 211 12.97 -17.07 6.28
C GLY A 211 12.71 -17.57 4.85
N ALA A 212 12.90 -18.86 4.61
CA ALA A 212 12.52 -19.45 3.33
C ALA A 212 10.99 -19.49 3.19
N ALA A 213 10.48 -19.27 1.99
CA ALA A 213 9.08 -19.51 1.67
C ALA A 213 8.72 -20.98 1.93
N THR A 214 7.52 -21.21 2.44
CA THR A 214 7.06 -22.57 2.82
C THR A 214 5.88 -22.99 1.94
N THR A 215 5.57 -24.28 1.96
CA THR A 215 4.44 -24.86 1.22
C THR A 215 4.41 -24.47 -0.26
N PRO A 216 5.48 -24.75 -1.03
CA PRO A 216 5.45 -24.50 -2.46
C PRO A 216 4.43 -25.40 -3.14
N SER A 217 3.75 -24.86 -4.14
CA SER A 217 2.94 -25.65 -5.06
C SER A 217 3.36 -25.31 -6.50
N PRO A 218 3.75 -26.30 -7.33
CA PRO A 218 3.95 -27.71 -6.99
C PRO A 218 4.96 -27.93 -5.86
N GLU A 219 4.82 -29.05 -5.13
CA GLU A 219 5.75 -29.39 -4.03
C GLU A 219 7.20 -29.52 -4.54
N ASN A 220 8.14 -29.28 -3.64
CA ASN A 220 9.55 -29.44 -3.97
C ASN A 220 9.87 -30.91 -4.36
N GLY A 221 10.40 -31.09 -5.57
CA GLY A 221 10.67 -32.41 -6.13
C GLY A 221 9.44 -33.10 -6.75
N ALA A 222 8.33 -32.38 -6.98
CA ALA A 222 7.16 -32.91 -7.68
C ALA A 222 7.57 -33.45 -9.07
N THR A 223 7.11 -34.64 -9.38
CA THR A 223 7.20 -35.28 -10.70
C THR A 223 5.84 -35.20 -11.37
N ASP A 224 5.80 -35.37 -12.68
CA ASP A 224 4.53 -35.35 -13.46
C ASP A 224 3.81 -33.99 -13.45
N VAL A 225 4.55 -32.89 -13.28
CA VAL A 225 4.03 -31.54 -13.46
C VAL A 225 3.93 -31.25 -14.95
N PHE A 226 2.71 -31.11 -15.46
CA PHE A 226 2.47 -30.76 -16.85
C PHE A 226 3.00 -29.34 -17.14
N ASN A 227 3.55 -29.11 -18.29
CA ASN A 227 4.19 -27.84 -18.69
C ASN A 227 3.23 -26.79 -19.25
N GLU A 228 1.93 -27.02 -19.15
CA GLU A 228 0.89 -26.08 -19.56
C GLU A 228 0.20 -25.52 -18.31
N ASP A 229 0.08 -24.19 -18.23
CA ASP A 229 -0.63 -23.46 -17.17
C ASP A 229 -0.16 -23.73 -15.73
N ILE A 230 1.16 -23.87 -15.52
CA ILE A 230 1.71 -24.06 -14.19
C ILE A 230 1.64 -22.74 -13.39
N VAL A 231 0.86 -22.76 -12.33
CA VAL A 231 0.84 -21.67 -11.34
C VAL A 231 1.78 -22.06 -10.19
N LEU A 232 2.81 -21.24 -9.97
CA LEU A 232 3.67 -21.37 -8.80
C LEU A 232 3.08 -20.58 -7.64
N SER A 233 2.87 -21.23 -6.52
CA SER A 233 2.40 -20.57 -5.30
C SER A 233 3.18 -21.04 -4.06
N TRP A 234 3.21 -20.22 -3.03
CA TRP A 234 3.84 -20.50 -1.74
C TRP A 234 3.25 -19.62 -0.66
N ASN A 235 3.45 -20.00 0.60
CA ASN A 235 3.09 -19.13 1.71
C ASN A 235 4.07 -17.96 1.79
N GLY A 236 3.51 -16.77 1.89
CA GLY A 236 4.28 -15.54 2.08
C GLY A 236 5.12 -15.59 3.36
N VAL A 237 6.28 -14.96 3.32
CA VAL A 237 7.16 -14.85 4.48
C VAL A 237 7.13 -13.41 4.98
N GLN A 238 6.91 -13.24 6.26
CA GLN A 238 6.91 -11.93 6.89
C GLN A 238 8.22 -11.18 6.55
N PHE A 239 8.09 -9.91 6.15
CA PHE A 239 9.19 -9.02 5.73
C PHE A 239 9.91 -9.42 4.44
N ALA A 240 9.42 -10.37 3.66
CA ALA A 240 9.97 -10.63 2.34
C ALA A 240 9.57 -9.52 1.37
N LYS A 241 10.56 -8.85 0.76
CA LYS A 241 10.35 -7.83 -0.28
C LYS A 241 10.12 -8.42 -1.68
N GLY A 242 10.19 -9.74 -1.80
CA GLY A 242 10.04 -10.46 -3.05
C GLY A 242 10.62 -11.87 -2.96
N TYR A 243 10.35 -12.65 -3.99
CA TYR A 243 10.81 -14.03 -4.09
C TYR A 243 11.58 -14.22 -5.38
N LYS A 244 12.61 -15.05 -5.31
CA LYS A 244 13.37 -15.45 -6.48
C LYS A 244 13.12 -16.94 -6.71
N VAL A 245 12.58 -17.27 -7.87
CA VAL A 245 12.33 -18.64 -8.30
C VAL A 245 13.47 -19.05 -9.22
N TYR A 246 14.07 -20.23 -8.99
CA TYR A 246 15.18 -20.79 -9.76
C TYR A 246 14.72 -22.00 -10.54
#